data_7b6d754866b885f7c67bad511dd911f0
#
_entry.id   7b6d754866b885f7c67bad511dd911f0
#
_cell.length_a   1.000
_cell.length_b   1.000
_cell.length_c   1.000
_cell.angle_alpha   90.00
_cell.angle_beta   90.00
_cell.angle_gamma   90.00
#
_symmetry.space_group_name_H-M   'P 1'
#
loop_
_entity.id
_entity.type
_entity.pdbx_description
1 polymer ?
#
loop_
_entity_poly.entity_id
_entity_poly.type
_entity_poly.pdbx_seq_one_letter_code
_entity_poly.pdbx_strand_id
1 'polypeptide(L)'
;KSDIPLNKLKLGTIQAETQLLKLDENKLTKNYKVGVLYCKAGQSTEEEFYNNEHSGPLFDEFLSCIGENARLLGFEKYRGGLDNKSDSTGLYSVYSTYDDCEIMFHVSTMLPYSANNRQQLSRKRHIGNDIVTIVFQEEGAYPFTPKTIRSQFQHVFIVVKALNPPILPDGSYDFSAPRHYAVAVSRSKEMPPFGPPIPEDGIFVKSPQFKNFLLAKIINAENAAHKYCEKFRTMGQRTRLGLLTDLTQDYVTNTTLGDLY
;
A
#
# COMPACT_ATOMS: atom_id res chain seq x y z
N LYS A 1 31.69 -12.71 -23.11
CA LYS A 1 31.91 -11.26 -23.35
C LYS A 1 31.47 -10.98 -24.76
N SER A 2 30.41 -10.20 -24.97
CA SER A 2 30.06 -9.70 -26.30
C SER A 2 30.97 -8.51 -26.58
N ASP A 3 31.89 -8.66 -27.54
CA ASP A 3 32.71 -7.54 -28.01
C ASP A 3 31.82 -6.58 -28.80
N ILE A 4 31.36 -5.52 -28.14
CA ILE A 4 30.59 -4.46 -28.80
C ILE A 4 31.60 -3.60 -29.58
N PRO A 5 31.45 -3.42 -30.91
CA PRO A 5 32.34 -2.57 -31.69
C PRO A 5 32.34 -1.11 -31.16
N LEU A 6 33.54 -0.48 -31.15
CA LEU A 6 33.71 0.87 -30.59
C LEU A 6 32.83 1.92 -31.29
N ASN A 7 32.57 1.77 -32.58
CA ASN A 7 31.69 2.64 -33.36
C ASN A 7 30.20 2.53 -32.98
N LYS A 8 29.81 1.55 -32.13
CA LYS A 8 28.46 1.45 -31.55
C LYS A 8 28.38 1.98 -30.15
N LEU A 9 29.50 2.31 -29.53
CA LEU A 9 29.55 2.90 -28.17
C LEU A 9 29.54 4.43 -28.29
N LYS A 10 28.44 5.03 -27.88
CA LYS A 10 28.26 6.50 -27.84
C LYS A 10 28.74 7.06 -26.51
N LEU A 11 29.23 8.29 -26.54
CA LEU A 11 29.63 9.00 -25.34
C LEU A 11 28.43 9.65 -24.65
N GLY A 12 28.35 9.47 -23.35
CA GLY A 12 27.43 10.22 -22.49
C GLY A 12 28.01 11.56 -22.07
N THR A 13 27.15 12.54 -21.82
CA THR A 13 27.54 13.78 -21.16
C THR A 13 27.87 13.54 -19.69
N ILE A 14 28.55 14.50 -19.02
CA ILE A 14 28.84 14.40 -17.57
C ILE A 14 27.54 14.22 -16.76
N GLN A 15 26.44 14.83 -17.20
CA GLN A 15 25.12 14.69 -16.56
C GLN A 15 24.54 13.28 -16.70
N ALA A 16 24.93 12.49 -17.72
CA ALA A 16 24.43 11.13 -17.92
C ALA A 16 24.75 10.21 -16.74
N GLU A 17 25.94 10.33 -16.15
CA GLU A 17 26.33 9.55 -14.96
C GLU A 17 25.41 9.86 -13.77
N THR A 18 25.18 11.11 -13.50
CA THR A 18 24.28 11.55 -12.42
C THR A 18 22.86 11.03 -12.62
N GLN A 19 22.36 11.03 -13.87
CA GLN A 19 21.01 10.51 -14.17
C GLN A 19 20.94 8.99 -14.09
N LEU A 20 22.01 8.27 -14.46
CA LEU A 20 22.08 6.81 -14.28
C LEU A 20 22.09 6.43 -12.80
N LEU A 21 22.83 7.15 -11.96
CA LEU A 21 22.83 6.95 -10.50
C LEU A 21 21.42 7.16 -9.94
N LYS A 22 20.76 8.26 -10.30
CA LYS A 22 19.37 8.51 -9.90
C LYS A 22 18.42 7.40 -10.35
N LEU A 23 18.59 6.86 -11.56
CA LEU A 23 17.78 5.76 -12.07
C LEU A 23 17.97 4.47 -11.26
N ASP A 24 19.17 4.23 -10.74
CA ASP A 24 19.44 3.08 -9.88
C ASP A 24 18.99 3.29 -8.43
N GLU A 25 19.10 4.49 -7.91
CA GLU A 25 18.58 4.88 -6.58
C GLU A 25 17.05 4.87 -6.53
N ASN A 26 16.37 5.23 -7.61
CA ASN A 26 14.90 5.17 -7.73
C ASN A 26 14.31 3.75 -7.62
N LYS A 27 15.15 2.70 -7.50
CA LYS A 27 14.68 1.35 -7.19
C LYS A 27 14.19 1.20 -5.75
N LEU A 28 14.57 2.09 -4.84
CA LEU A 28 14.14 2.06 -3.45
C LEU A 28 12.86 2.90 -3.33
N THR A 29 11.72 2.23 -3.37
CA THR A 29 10.44 2.87 -3.08
C THR A 29 10.44 3.31 -1.62
N LYS A 30 10.19 4.60 -1.38
CA LYS A 30 10.03 5.18 -0.04
C LYS A 30 8.58 5.56 0.26
N ASN A 31 7.73 5.46 -0.72
CA ASN A 31 6.35 5.90 -0.69
C ASN A 31 5.41 4.72 -0.97
N TYR A 32 4.55 4.40 -0.02
CA TYR A 32 3.64 3.27 -0.06
C TYR A 32 2.19 3.72 0.09
N LYS A 33 1.28 3.09 -0.64
CA LYS A 33 -0.16 3.31 -0.52
C LYS A 33 -0.86 1.99 -0.23
N VAL A 34 -1.77 2.00 0.73
CA VAL A 34 -2.35 0.78 1.29
C VAL A 34 -3.86 0.94 1.42
N GLY A 35 -4.62 0.04 0.83
CA GLY A 35 -6.06 -0.01 1.03
C GLY A 35 -6.42 -0.48 2.44
N VAL A 36 -7.48 0.08 3.03
CA VAL A 36 -8.05 -0.40 4.29
C VAL A 36 -9.55 -0.56 4.12
N LEU A 37 -10.00 -1.81 4.17
CA LEU A 37 -11.40 -2.19 4.11
C LEU A 37 -11.94 -2.48 5.50
N TYR A 38 -13.16 -2.02 5.75
CA TYR A 38 -13.89 -2.28 6.97
C TYR A 38 -14.98 -3.34 6.73
N CYS A 39 -14.92 -4.43 7.48
CA CYS A 39 -15.84 -5.54 7.39
C CYS A 39 -16.62 -5.68 8.70
N LYS A 40 -17.91 -5.34 8.68
CA LYS A 40 -18.83 -5.46 9.82
C LYS A 40 -19.30 -6.89 10.04
N ALA A 41 -19.87 -7.13 11.20
CA ALA A 41 -20.55 -8.38 11.52
C ALA A 41 -21.53 -8.77 10.40
N GLY A 42 -21.52 -10.07 10.02
CA GLY A 42 -22.39 -10.64 8.99
C GLY A 42 -22.03 -10.28 7.54
N GLN A 43 -21.00 -9.47 7.29
CA GLN A 43 -20.54 -9.12 5.94
C GLN A 43 -19.55 -10.13 5.38
N SER A 44 -19.59 -10.35 4.06
CA SER A 44 -18.70 -11.29 3.36
C SER A 44 -18.34 -10.87 1.93
N THR A 45 -18.99 -9.85 1.37
CA THR A 45 -18.82 -9.45 -0.03
C THR A 45 -18.08 -8.12 -0.18
N GLU A 46 -17.40 -7.96 -1.30
CA GLU A 46 -16.70 -6.72 -1.66
C GLU A 46 -17.65 -5.50 -1.61
N GLU A 47 -18.86 -5.65 -2.15
CA GLU A 47 -19.86 -4.57 -2.16
C GLU A 47 -20.24 -4.13 -0.74
N GLU A 48 -20.45 -5.08 0.17
CA GLU A 48 -20.78 -4.77 1.56
C GLU A 48 -19.65 -3.99 2.25
N PHE A 49 -18.39 -4.38 2.04
CA PHE A 49 -17.25 -3.68 2.63
C PHE A 49 -17.13 -2.23 2.13
N TYR A 50 -17.30 -2.01 0.83
CA TYR A 50 -17.26 -0.66 0.26
C TYR A 50 -18.48 0.20 0.64
N ASN A 51 -19.63 -0.41 0.93
CA ASN A 51 -20.86 0.29 1.29
C ASN A 51 -20.96 0.69 2.78
N ASN A 52 -19.97 0.37 3.60
CA ASN A 52 -19.91 0.88 4.96
C ASN A 52 -19.66 2.38 4.95
N GLU A 53 -20.71 3.19 5.17
CA GLU A 53 -20.60 4.64 5.15
C GLU A 53 -19.76 5.16 6.32
N HIS A 54 -19.99 4.59 7.51
CA HIS A 54 -19.30 5.00 8.74
C HIS A 54 -18.50 3.84 9.34
N SER A 55 -17.42 4.19 10.02
CA SER A 55 -16.61 3.28 10.82
C SER A 55 -17.31 2.93 12.15
N GLY A 56 -16.83 1.87 12.78
CA GLY A 56 -17.16 1.55 14.17
C GLY A 56 -15.99 1.89 15.11
N PRO A 57 -16.25 1.99 16.43
CA PRO A 57 -15.26 2.45 17.39
C PRO A 57 -14.01 1.59 17.48
N LEU A 58 -14.11 0.28 17.28
CA LEU A 58 -12.96 -0.63 17.25
C LEU A 58 -12.09 -0.42 16.00
N PHE A 59 -12.74 -0.08 14.88
CA PHE A 59 -12.03 0.24 13.65
C PHE A 59 -11.29 1.57 13.77
N ASP A 60 -11.93 2.58 14.37
CA ASP A 60 -11.30 3.88 14.63
C ASP A 60 -10.10 3.75 15.59
N GLU A 61 -10.22 2.90 16.62
CA GLU A 61 -9.11 2.57 17.51
C GLU A 61 -7.95 1.91 16.76
N PHE A 62 -8.24 0.98 15.85
CA PHE A 62 -7.23 0.34 15.00
C PHE A 62 -6.55 1.36 14.08
N LEU A 63 -7.31 2.23 13.42
CA LEU A 63 -6.75 3.27 12.55
C LEU A 63 -5.81 4.20 13.32
N SER A 64 -6.18 4.60 14.54
CA SER A 64 -5.32 5.41 15.41
C SER A 64 -4.05 4.68 15.87
N CYS A 65 -4.08 3.35 15.92
CA CYS A 65 -2.90 2.54 16.24
C CYS A 65 -1.89 2.53 15.08
N ILE A 66 -2.35 2.47 13.83
CA ILE A 66 -1.45 2.33 12.66
C ILE A 66 -0.92 3.65 12.11
N GLY A 67 -1.59 4.78 12.38
CA GLY A 67 -1.16 6.07 11.85
C GLY A 67 -1.83 7.26 12.52
N GLU A 68 -1.52 8.44 12.01
CA GLU A 68 -2.14 9.70 12.41
C GLU A 68 -3.25 10.09 11.43
N ASN A 69 -4.28 10.74 11.94
CA ASN A 69 -5.35 11.29 11.11
C ASN A 69 -4.86 12.56 10.42
N ALA A 70 -4.60 12.49 9.13
CA ALA A 70 -4.07 13.57 8.33
C ALA A 70 -5.17 14.31 7.57
N ARG A 71 -5.27 15.64 7.74
CA ARG A 71 -6.12 16.50 6.92
C ARG A 71 -5.55 16.57 5.50
N LEU A 72 -6.34 16.19 4.49
CA LEU A 72 -5.84 16.10 3.12
C LEU A 72 -5.66 17.47 2.46
N LEU A 73 -6.56 18.43 2.69
CA LEU A 73 -6.44 19.77 2.14
C LEU A 73 -5.14 20.42 2.63
N GLY A 74 -4.24 20.77 1.70
CA GLY A 74 -2.93 21.34 2.01
C GLY A 74 -1.89 20.34 2.52
N PHE A 75 -2.14 19.03 2.45
CA PHE A 75 -1.17 18.02 2.88
C PHE A 75 0.01 17.97 1.90
N GLU A 76 1.22 18.22 2.39
CA GLU A 76 2.43 18.38 1.55
C GLU A 76 3.28 17.11 1.45
N LYS A 77 3.08 16.14 2.37
CA LYS A 77 3.79 14.85 2.35
C LYS A 77 3.17 13.89 1.33
N TYR A 78 3.67 12.65 1.27
CA TYR A 78 3.14 11.65 0.36
C TYR A 78 1.67 11.35 0.64
N ARG A 79 0.82 11.49 -0.37
CA ARG A 79 -0.65 11.36 -0.25
C ARG A 79 -1.25 10.16 -0.99
N GLY A 80 -0.43 9.31 -1.60
CA GLY A 80 -0.92 8.09 -2.27
C GLY A 80 -1.85 8.32 -3.47
N GLY A 81 -1.86 9.53 -4.07
CA GLY A 81 -2.79 9.89 -5.13
C GLY A 81 -4.14 10.47 -4.64
N LEU A 82 -4.29 10.71 -3.32
CA LEU A 82 -5.42 11.46 -2.78
C LEU A 82 -5.29 12.95 -3.12
N ASP A 83 -6.42 13.63 -3.22
CA ASP A 83 -6.47 15.06 -3.55
C ASP A 83 -6.14 15.91 -2.30
N ASN A 84 -5.28 16.92 -2.49
CA ASN A 84 -4.92 17.88 -1.44
C ASN A 84 -5.30 19.33 -1.78
N LYS A 85 -6.08 19.52 -2.85
CA LYS A 85 -6.49 20.87 -3.30
C LYS A 85 -7.97 21.14 -3.05
N SER A 86 -8.76 20.08 -3.02
CA SER A 86 -10.18 20.10 -2.69
C SER A 86 -10.53 18.85 -1.87
N ASP A 87 -11.69 18.79 -1.27
CA ASP A 87 -12.10 17.63 -0.49
C ASP A 87 -12.66 16.47 -1.36
N SER A 88 -12.27 16.38 -2.63
CA SER A 88 -12.82 15.43 -3.60
C SER A 88 -12.51 13.96 -3.30
N THR A 89 -11.50 13.67 -2.47
CA THR A 89 -11.16 12.32 -2.02
C THR A 89 -11.37 12.12 -0.51
N GLY A 90 -12.17 12.97 0.12
CA GLY A 90 -12.45 12.97 1.55
C GLY A 90 -11.70 14.08 2.29
N LEU A 91 -12.09 14.30 3.54
CA LEU A 91 -11.51 15.35 4.38
C LEU A 91 -10.18 14.92 4.99
N TYR A 92 -10.11 13.67 5.43
CA TYR A 92 -9.00 13.08 6.16
C TYR A 92 -8.63 11.73 5.58
N SER A 93 -7.41 11.30 5.86
CA SER A 93 -6.99 9.91 5.72
C SER A 93 -5.96 9.58 6.81
N VAL A 94 -5.52 8.30 6.86
CA VAL A 94 -4.52 7.87 7.83
C VAL A 94 -3.15 7.90 7.16
N TYR A 95 -2.18 8.52 7.81
CA TYR A 95 -0.80 8.62 7.38
C TYR A 95 0.14 8.06 8.43
N SER A 96 1.20 7.40 8.01
CA SER A 96 2.24 6.90 8.91
C SER A 96 3.62 6.97 8.26
N THR A 97 4.64 6.91 9.09
CA THR A 97 6.04 6.75 8.66
C THR A 97 6.64 5.53 9.33
N TYR A 98 7.53 4.85 8.62
CA TYR A 98 8.33 3.76 9.16
C TYR A 98 9.74 3.84 8.54
N ASP A 99 10.75 4.00 9.38
CA ASP A 99 12.09 4.38 8.96
C ASP A 99 12.05 5.65 8.07
N ASP A 100 12.58 5.59 6.86
CA ASP A 100 12.55 6.67 5.88
C ASP A 100 11.42 6.53 4.84
N CYS A 101 10.44 5.66 5.12
CA CYS A 101 9.30 5.41 4.25
C CYS A 101 8.05 6.16 4.72
N GLU A 102 7.27 6.67 3.76
CA GLU A 102 5.97 7.28 3.96
C GLU A 102 4.85 6.33 3.50
N ILE A 103 3.80 6.21 4.30
CA ILE A 103 2.67 5.33 4.02
C ILE A 103 1.38 6.13 4.11
N MET A 104 0.63 6.20 3.01
CA MET A 104 -0.73 6.74 2.99
C MET A 104 -1.73 5.58 2.91
N PHE A 105 -2.70 5.59 3.82
CA PHE A 105 -3.77 4.59 3.83
C PHE A 105 -5.00 5.10 3.10
N HIS A 106 -5.53 4.33 2.17
CA HIS A 106 -6.82 4.57 1.53
C HIS A 106 -7.91 3.89 2.34
N VAL A 107 -8.48 4.61 3.31
CA VAL A 107 -9.48 4.06 4.23
C VAL A 107 -10.87 4.13 3.62
N SER A 108 -11.55 3.00 3.47
CA SER A 108 -12.85 2.92 2.79
C SER A 108 -13.89 3.87 3.35
N THR A 109 -13.99 4.00 4.68
CA THR A 109 -14.96 4.87 5.36
C THR A 109 -14.58 6.36 5.36
N MET A 110 -13.32 6.70 5.03
CA MET A 110 -12.86 8.10 4.91
C MET A 110 -12.93 8.62 3.47
N LEU A 111 -12.95 7.72 2.49
CA LEU A 111 -13.18 8.07 1.08
C LEU A 111 -14.64 8.42 0.85
N PRO A 112 -14.95 9.30 -0.13
CA PRO A 112 -16.32 9.76 -0.39
C PRO A 112 -17.30 8.62 -0.59
N TYR A 113 -18.45 8.71 0.10
CA TYR A 113 -19.56 7.77 -0.02
C TYR A 113 -20.60 8.30 -1.03
N SER A 114 -21.16 7.43 -1.84
CA SER A 114 -22.22 7.74 -2.79
C SER A 114 -23.44 6.85 -2.52
N ALA A 115 -24.48 7.39 -1.87
CA ALA A 115 -25.66 6.63 -1.47
C ALA A 115 -26.34 5.88 -2.63
N ASN A 116 -26.31 6.45 -3.85
CA ASN A 116 -26.93 5.86 -5.03
C ASN A 116 -26.01 4.93 -5.83
N ASN A 117 -24.78 4.70 -5.38
CA ASN A 117 -23.82 3.86 -6.08
C ASN A 117 -23.43 2.64 -5.24
N ARG A 118 -24.13 1.54 -5.41
CA ARG A 118 -23.89 0.30 -4.67
C ARG A 118 -22.45 -0.23 -4.81
N GLN A 119 -21.81 0.01 -5.95
CA GLN A 119 -20.43 -0.45 -6.19
C GLN A 119 -19.36 0.50 -5.63
N GLN A 120 -19.74 1.70 -5.14
CA GLN A 120 -18.83 2.68 -4.54
C GLN A 120 -17.56 2.89 -5.38
N LEU A 121 -17.71 3.17 -6.69
CA LEU A 121 -16.59 3.27 -7.64
C LEU A 121 -15.55 4.31 -7.23
N SER A 122 -15.95 5.40 -6.58
CA SER A 122 -15.05 6.43 -6.05
C SER A 122 -14.10 5.88 -4.97
N ARG A 123 -14.56 4.94 -4.15
CA ARG A 123 -13.76 4.22 -3.16
C ARG A 123 -12.89 3.14 -3.80
N LYS A 124 -13.51 2.35 -4.68
CA LYS A 124 -12.87 1.22 -5.36
C LYS A 124 -11.72 1.65 -6.27
N ARG A 125 -11.80 2.82 -6.92
CA ARG A 125 -10.71 3.32 -7.78
C ARG A 125 -9.41 3.60 -7.02
N HIS A 126 -9.47 3.90 -5.71
CA HIS A 126 -8.29 4.06 -4.86
C HIS A 126 -7.83 2.71 -4.33
N ILE A 127 -8.64 2.09 -3.46
CA ILE A 127 -8.30 0.84 -2.78
C ILE A 127 -8.06 -0.31 -3.77
N GLY A 128 -8.86 -0.42 -4.84
CA GLY A 128 -8.70 -1.46 -5.85
C GLY A 128 -7.42 -1.35 -6.69
N ASN A 129 -6.69 -0.24 -6.59
CA ASN A 129 -5.40 -0.01 -7.23
C ASN A 129 -4.20 -0.12 -6.26
N ASP A 130 -4.44 -0.52 -5.02
CA ASP A 130 -3.40 -0.77 -4.04
C ASP A 130 -2.95 -2.24 -4.11
N ILE A 131 -1.66 -2.49 -3.94
CA ILE A 131 -1.12 -3.85 -3.97
C ILE A 131 -1.42 -4.59 -2.68
N VAL A 132 -1.32 -3.86 -1.57
CA VAL A 132 -1.59 -4.36 -0.21
C VAL A 132 -2.89 -3.76 0.30
N THR A 133 -3.75 -4.61 0.85
CA THR A 133 -4.99 -4.18 1.48
C THR A 133 -5.13 -4.79 2.86
N ILE A 134 -5.36 -3.95 3.87
CA ILE A 134 -5.76 -4.40 5.20
C ILE A 134 -7.28 -4.60 5.18
N VAL A 135 -7.73 -5.73 5.70
CA VAL A 135 -9.14 -6.02 5.93
C VAL A 135 -9.37 -6.11 7.43
N PHE A 136 -9.96 -5.06 7.99
CA PHE A 136 -10.33 -5.09 9.41
C PHE A 136 -11.70 -5.72 9.58
N GLN A 137 -11.76 -6.78 10.37
CA GLN A 137 -12.98 -7.53 10.67
C GLN A 137 -13.47 -7.25 12.08
N GLU A 138 -14.73 -6.85 12.19
CA GLU A 138 -15.43 -6.84 13.46
C GLU A 138 -15.75 -8.25 13.97
N GLU A 139 -16.06 -8.35 15.23
CA GLU A 139 -16.63 -9.55 15.81
C GLU A 139 -17.94 -9.93 15.08
N GLY A 140 -18.12 -11.21 14.75
CA GLY A 140 -19.26 -11.69 13.97
C GLY A 140 -19.14 -11.49 12.46
N ALA A 141 -18.06 -10.89 11.94
CA ALA A 141 -17.78 -10.90 10.51
C ALA A 141 -17.48 -12.31 10.01
N TYR A 142 -17.96 -12.65 8.82
CA TYR A 142 -17.62 -13.94 8.20
C TYR A 142 -16.14 -13.98 7.82
N PRO A 143 -15.53 -15.19 7.78
CA PRO A 143 -14.13 -15.32 7.38
C PRO A 143 -13.85 -14.69 6.03
N PHE A 144 -12.84 -13.82 5.97
CA PHE A 144 -12.45 -13.16 4.72
C PHE A 144 -11.88 -14.17 3.72
N THR A 145 -12.35 -14.07 2.49
CA THR A 145 -11.83 -14.85 1.36
C THR A 145 -11.35 -13.90 0.26
N PRO A 146 -10.08 -13.93 -0.16
CA PRO A 146 -9.56 -13.06 -1.22
C PRO A 146 -10.33 -13.13 -2.54
N LYS A 147 -10.98 -14.26 -2.81
CA LYS A 147 -11.81 -14.46 -4.02
C LYS A 147 -13.04 -13.55 -4.08
N THR A 148 -13.47 -12.96 -2.98
CA THR A 148 -14.58 -12.00 -2.94
C THR A 148 -14.19 -10.65 -3.54
N ILE A 149 -12.90 -10.32 -3.54
CA ILE A 149 -12.37 -9.06 -4.07
C ILE A 149 -12.06 -9.21 -5.57
N ARG A 150 -12.59 -8.31 -6.37
CA ARG A 150 -12.41 -8.27 -7.83
C ARG A 150 -11.45 -7.15 -8.23
N SER A 151 -10.16 -7.40 -8.02
CA SER A 151 -9.10 -6.49 -8.46
C SER A 151 -7.95 -7.27 -9.08
N GLN A 152 -7.30 -6.64 -10.06
CA GLN A 152 -6.08 -7.16 -10.69
C GLN A 152 -4.80 -6.61 -10.02
N PHE A 153 -4.92 -5.69 -9.06
CA PHE A 153 -3.78 -5.04 -8.40
C PHE A 153 -3.59 -5.53 -6.96
N GLN A 154 -4.66 -5.88 -6.26
CA GLN A 154 -4.59 -6.35 -4.89
C GLN A 154 -4.01 -7.77 -4.83
N HIS A 155 -2.78 -7.91 -4.38
CA HIS A 155 -2.04 -9.17 -4.33
C HIS A 155 -1.79 -9.68 -2.91
N VAL A 156 -1.93 -8.79 -1.93
CA VAL A 156 -1.77 -9.13 -0.52
C VAL A 156 -2.92 -8.57 0.30
N PHE A 157 -3.52 -9.42 1.11
CA PHE A 157 -4.51 -9.05 2.10
C PHE A 157 -3.98 -9.35 3.50
N ILE A 158 -3.91 -8.33 4.36
CA ILE A 158 -3.58 -8.46 5.76
C ILE A 158 -4.90 -8.36 6.52
N VAL A 159 -5.39 -9.48 7.03
CA VAL A 159 -6.64 -9.55 7.78
C VAL A 159 -6.33 -9.27 9.24
N VAL A 160 -7.01 -8.30 9.83
CA VAL A 160 -6.87 -7.93 11.24
C VAL A 160 -8.24 -8.02 11.89
N LYS A 161 -8.33 -8.75 12.99
CA LYS A 161 -9.55 -8.88 13.78
C LYS A 161 -9.30 -8.48 15.23
N ALA A 162 -10.12 -7.58 15.77
CA ALA A 162 -10.10 -7.30 17.21
C ALA A 162 -10.65 -8.52 17.97
N LEU A 163 -9.91 -8.98 18.99
CA LEU A 163 -10.29 -10.15 19.78
C LEU A 163 -10.95 -9.72 21.08
N ASN A 164 -12.14 -10.30 21.32
CA ASN A 164 -12.87 -10.21 22.60
C ASN A 164 -12.72 -8.84 23.29
N PRO A 165 -13.12 -7.75 22.63
CA PRO A 165 -13.00 -6.45 23.24
C PRO A 165 -13.81 -6.42 24.53
N PRO A 166 -13.22 -6.04 25.69
CA PRO A 166 -13.94 -5.91 26.94
C PRO A 166 -15.10 -4.93 26.79
N ILE A 167 -16.23 -5.27 27.39
CA ILE A 167 -17.46 -4.47 27.36
C ILE A 167 -17.76 -3.97 28.77
N LEU A 168 -18.04 -2.68 28.90
CA LEU A 168 -18.46 -2.03 30.13
C LEU A 168 -19.93 -2.40 30.46
N PRO A 169 -20.37 -2.20 31.71
CA PRO A 169 -21.77 -2.50 32.11
C PRO A 169 -22.86 -1.77 31.31
N ASP A 170 -22.53 -0.65 30.69
CA ASP A 170 -23.42 0.13 29.82
C ASP A 170 -23.47 -0.38 28.38
N GLY A 171 -22.73 -1.45 28.06
CA GLY A 171 -22.65 -2.05 26.73
C GLY A 171 -21.61 -1.40 25.79
N SER A 172 -20.90 -0.37 26.23
CA SER A 172 -19.80 0.22 25.45
C SER A 172 -18.50 -0.57 25.58
N TYR A 173 -17.56 -0.37 24.64
CA TYR A 173 -16.25 -1.00 24.74
C TYR A 173 -15.37 -0.33 25.78
N ASP A 174 -14.64 -1.16 26.56
CA ASP A 174 -13.61 -0.67 27.47
C ASP A 174 -12.30 -0.43 26.70
N PHE A 175 -12.03 0.82 26.36
CA PHE A 175 -10.80 1.24 25.68
C PHE A 175 -9.59 1.36 26.60
N SER A 176 -9.77 1.26 27.92
CA SER A 176 -8.67 1.27 28.89
C SER A 176 -8.01 -0.13 29.02
N ALA A 177 -8.73 -1.19 28.71
CA ALA A 177 -8.23 -2.55 28.76
C ALA A 177 -7.31 -2.87 27.58
N PRO A 178 -6.34 -3.81 27.78
CA PRO A 178 -5.45 -4.25 26.71
C PRO A 178 -6.22 -4.82 25.50
N ARG A 179 -5.97 -4.25 24.31
CA ARG A 179 -6.55 -4.72 23.05
C ARG A 179 -5.66 -5.76 22.41
N HIS A 180 -6.27 -6.87 21.96
CA HIS A 180 -5.60 -7.92 21.21
C HIS A 180 -6.13 -7.95 19.78
N TYR A 181 -5.25 -8.19 18.83
CA TYR A 181 -5.57 -8.37 17.43
C TYR A 181 -5.09 -9.72 16.94
N ALA A 182 -5.95 -10.48 16.26
CA ALA A 182 -5.52 -11.60 15.44
C ALA A 182 -5.14 -11.08 14.05
N VAL A 183 -4.01 -11.55 13.52
CA VAL A 183 -3.50 -11.15 12.20
C VAL A 183 -3.25 -12.38 11.35
N ALA A 184 -3.77 -12.34 10.13
CA ALA A 184 -3.48 -13.33 9.10
C ALA A 184 -3.10 -12.65 7.78
N VAL A 185 -2.32 -13.32 6.94
CA VAL A 185 -1.92 -12.81 5.63
C VAL A 185 -2.28 -13.80 4.54
N SER A 186 -3.01 -13.31 3.55
CA SER A 186 -3.21 -13.99 2.27
C SER A 186 -2.45 -13.26 1.18
N ARG A 187 -1.76 -13.99 0.33
CA ARG A 187 -0.93 -13.45 -0.76
C ARG A 187 -1.11 -14.21 -2.06
N SER A 188 -0.78 -13.56 -3.18
CA SER A 188 -0.71 -14.24 -4.48
C SER A 188 0.23 -15.45 -4.43
N LYS A 189 -0.09 -16.50 -5.18
CA LYS A 189 0.74 -17.72 -5.27
C LYS A 189 2.14 -17.46 -5.85
N GLU A 190 2.29 -16.41 -6.64
CA GLU A 190 3.58 -16.01 -7.22
C GLU A 190 4.57 -15.50 -6.17
N MET A 191 4.07 -15.04 -5.02
CA MET A 191 4.89 -14.42 -3.98
C MET A 191 5.40 -15.46 -2.98
N PRO A 192 6.70 -15.47 -2.64
CA PRO A 192 7.19 -16.23 -1.49
C PRO A 192 6.69 -15.60 -0.18
N PRO A 193 6.83 -16.30 0.96
CA PRO A 193 6.67 -15.71 2.28
C PRO A 193 7.61 -14.50 2.45
N PHE A 194 7.14 -13.46 3.15
CA PHE A 194 7.90 -12.24 3.43
C PHE A 194 7.82 -11.88 4.92
N GLY A 195 8.88 -11.23 5.41
CA GLY A 195 8.98 -10.81 6.81
C GLY A 195 8.10 -9.60 7.15
N PRO A 196 8.06 -9.25 8.44
CA PRO A 196 8.43 -10.08 9.57
C PRO A 196 7.52 -11.30 9.73
N PRO A 197 7.98 -12.41 10.35
CA PRO A 197 7.14 -13.60 10.56
C PRO A 197 5.99 -13.28 11.50
N ILE A 198 4.83 -13.88 11.25
CA ILE A 198 3.69 -13.83 12.18
C ILE A 198 3.94 -14.85 13.28
N PRO A 199 3.73 -14.54 14.58
CA PRO A 199 3.76 -15.50 15.66
C PRO A 199 2.83 -16.70 15.39
N GLU A 200 3.11 -17.85 16.01
CA GLU A 200 2.33 -19.08 15.77
C GLU A 200 0.83 -18.92 16.11
N ASP A 201 0.52 -18.17 17.17
CA ASP A 201 -0.86 -17.87 17.58
C ASP A 201 -1.50 -16.75 16.74
N GLY A 202 -0.71 -16.01 15.96
CA GLY A 202 -1.18 -14.88 15.16
C GLY A 202 -1.72 -13.71 15.98
N ILE A 203 -1.48 -13.67 17.29
CA ILE A 203 -2.07 -12.70 18.23
C ILE A 203 -1.06 -11.63 18.61
N PHE A 204 -1.51 -10.39 18.60
CA PHE A 204 -0.72 -9.21 18.96
C PHE A 204 -1.46 -8.37 20.00
N VAL A 205 -0.74 -7.84 20.96
CA VAL A 205 -1.24 -6.78 21.82
C VAL A 205 -1.11 -5.44 21.13
N LYS A 206 -2.14 -4.59 21.18
CA LYS A 206 -2.07 -3.20 20.71
C LYS A 206 -0.90 -2.49 21.39
N SER A 207 0.10 -2.10 20.61
CA SER A 207 1.35 -1.53 21.11
C SER A 207 2.12 -0.85 19.98
N PRO A 208 3.12 -0.01 20.27
CA PRO A 208 4.04 0.49 19.26
C PRO A 208 4.75 -0.62 18.48
N GLN A 209 5.04 -1.75 19.12
CA GLN A 209 5.66 -2.93 18.48
C GLN A 209 4.73 -3.55 17.45
N PHE A 210 3.43 -3.65 17.74
CA PHE A 210 2.42 -4.12 16.78
C PHE A 210 2.33 -3.17 15.58
N LYS A 211 2.30 -1.85 15.81
CA LYS A 211 2.36 -0.85 14.73
C LYS A 211 3.56 -1.09 13.84
N ASN A 212 4.76 -1.16 14.42
CA ASN A 212 6.01 -1.35 13.67
C ASN A 212 6.02 -2.66 12.89
N PHE A 213 5.54 -3.76 13.52
CA PHE A 213 5.36 -5.04 12.85
C PHE A 213 4.48 -4.90 11.60
N LEU A 214 3.32 -4.25 11.74
CA LEU A 214 2.35 -4.12 10.66
C LEU A 214 2.89 -3.25 9.52
N LEU A 215 3.54 -2.12 9.83
CA LEU A 215 4.13 -1.23 8.83
C LEU A 215 5.27 -1.93 8.07
N ALA A 216 6.17 -2.62 8.78
CA ALA A 216 7.22 -3.43 8.14
C ALA A 216 6.63 -4.54 7.26
N LYS A 217 5.56 -5.20 7.72
CA LYS A 217 4.84 -6.24 6.97
C LYS A 217 4.25 -5.71 5.67
N ILE A 218 3.65 -4.52 5.70
CA ILE A 218 3.08 -3.82 4.54
C ILE A 218 4.17 -3.50 3.51
N ILE A 219 5.26 -2.87 3.94
CA ILE A 219 6.39 -2.49 3.08
C ILE A 219 6.97 -3.73 2.40
N ASN A 220 7.24 -4.78 3.17
CA ASN A 220 7.78 -6.03 2.65
C ASN A 220 6.81 -6.74 1.70
N ALA A 221 5.50 -6.65 1.95
CA ALA A 221 4.47 -7.19 1.06
C ALA A 221 4.49 -6.52 -0.31
N GLU A 222 4.52 -5.19 -0.36
CA GLU A 222 4.54 -4.44 -1.61
C GLU A 222 5.84 -4.67 -2.38
N ASN A 223 6.98 -4.64 -1.70
CA ASN A 223 8.29 -4.93 -2.29
C ASN A 223 8.36 -6.37 -2.84
N ALA A 224 7.80 -7.34 -2.13
CA ALA A 224 7.72 -8.72 -2.61
C ALA A 224 6.81 -8.83 -3.86
N ALA A 225 5.68 -8.12 -3.90
CA ALA A 225 4.81 -8.10 -5.07
C ALA A 225 5.55 -7.52 -6.30
N HIS A 226 6.23 -6.39 -6.15
CA HIS A 226 7.02 -5.80 -7.23
C HIS A 226 8.14 -6.72 -7.74
N LYS A 227 8.73 -7.51 -6.86
CA LYS A 227 9.84 -8.41 -7.19
C LYS A 227 9.37 -9.71 -7.84
N TYR A 228 8.27 -10.30 -7.38
CA TYR A 228 7.88 -11.67 -7.72
C TYR A 228 6.63 -11.77 -8.60
N CYS A 229 5.69 -10.81 -8.55
CA CYS A 229 4.53 -10.85 -9.42
C CYS A 229 4.89 -10.36 -10.83
N GLU A 230 4.64 -11.19 -11.83
CA GLU A 230 4.99 -10.92 -13.22
C GLU A 230 4.45 -9.58 -13.72
N LYS A 231 3.20 -9.27 -13.38
CA LYS A 231 2.55 -8.02 -13.75
C LYS A 231 3.35 -6.79 -13.30
N PHE A 232 3.72 -6.71 -12.02
CA PHE A 232 4.43 -5.53 -11.48
C PHE A 232 5.88 -5.49 -11.95
N ARG A 233 6.53 -6.65 -12.08
CA ARG A 233 7.87 -6.76 -12.65
C ARG A 233 7.91 -6.22 -14.07
N THR A 234 6.94 -6.61 -14.91
CA THR A 234 6.84 -6.15 -16.30
C THR A 234 6.57 -4.65 -16.37
N MET A 235 5.68 -4.12 -15.51
CA MET A 235 5.44 -2.68 -15.42
C MET A 235 6.72 -1.92 -15.04
N GLY A 236 7.43 -2.38 -14.02
CA GLY A 236 8.70 -1.79 -13.60
C GLY A 236 9.77 -1.82 -14.70
N GLN A 237 9.89 -2.91 -15.45
CA GLN A 237 10.80 -3.02 -16.58
C GLN A 237 10.45 -2.03 -17.70
N ARG A 238 9.17 -1.88 -18.04
CA ARG A 238 8.72 -0.92 -19.06
C ARG A 238 9.02 0.52 -18.65
N THR A 239 8.75 0.87 -17.40
CA THR A 239 9.06 2.19 -16.84
C THR A 239 10.57 2.47 -16.91
N ARG A 240 11.40 1.49 -16.49
CA ARG A 240 12.86 1.62 -16.55
C ARG A 240 13.35 1.78 -17.99
N LEU A 241 12.81 1.01 -18.93
CA LEU A 241 13.16 1.13 -20.34
C LEU A 241 12.82 2.51 -20.90
N GLY A 242 11.63 3.05 -20.57
CA GLY A 242 11.24 4.41 -20.93
C GLY A 242 12.24 5.44 -20.41
N LEU A 243 12.56 5.41 -19.11
CA LEU A 243 13.53 6.32 -18.50
C LEU A 243 14.93 6.20 -19.12
N LEU A 244 15.37 4.99 -19.46
CA LEU A 244 16.64 4.78 -20.16
C LEU A 244 16.61 5.35 -21.60
N THR A 245 15.46 5.24 -22.28
CA THR A 245 15.29 5.82 -23.61
C THR A 245 15.37 7.34 -23.57
N ASP A 246 14.65 7.98 -22.64
CA ASP A 246 14.70 9.43 -22.44
C ASP A 246 16.12 9.89 -22.09
N LEU A 247 16.80 9.16 -21.18
CA LEU A 247 18.18 9.45 -20.81
C LEU A 247 19.12 9.39 -22.01
N THR A 248 18.95 8.38 -22.89
CA THR A 248 19.79 8.25 -24.10
C THR A 248 19.51 9.36 -25.12
N GLN A 249 18.30 9.87 -25.20
CA GLN A 249 17.96 11.01 -26.07
C GLN A 249 18.55 12.31 -25.56
N ASP A 250 18.48 12.56 -24.24
CA ASP A 250 18.81 13.83 -23.65
C ASP A 250 20.31 13.98 -23.31
N TYR A 251 20.98 12.87 -22.96
CA TYR A 251 22.32 12.89 -22.37
C TYR A 251 23.37 12.05 -23.10
N VAL A 252 23.05 11.48 -24.25
CA VAL A 252 24.02 10.73 -25.09
C VAL A 252 24.34 11.52 -26.35
N THR A 253 25.63 11.71 -26.61
CA THR A 253 26.11 12.43 -27.79
C THR A 253 26.05 11.57 -29.04
N ASN A 254 26.20 12.18 -30.21
CA ASN A 254 26.36 11.44 -31.47
C ASN A 254 27.82 10.95 -31.71
N THR A 255 28.77 11.41 -30.89
CA THR A 255 30.16 10.98 -30.95
C THR A 255 30.29 9.55 -30.43
N THR A 256 30.94 8.70 -31.20
CA THR A 256 31.23 7.31 -30.81
C THR A 256 32.63 7.19 -30.22
N LEU A 257 32.86 6.12 -29.45
CA LEU A 257 34.20 5.84 -28.96
C LEU A 257 35.18 5.58 -30.12
N GLY A 258 34.69 5.07 -31.27
CA GLY A 258 35.48 4.87 -32.49
C GLY A 258 35.93 6.20 -33.13
N ASP A 259 35.26 7.32 -32.88
CA ASP A 259 35.64 8.64 -33.43
C ASP A 259 36.79 9.28 -32.65
N LEU A 260 37.18 8.73 -31.49
CA LEU A 260 38.25 9.22 -30.63
C LEU A 260 39.58 8.48 -30.84
N TYR A 261 39.58 7.40 -31.58
CA TYR A 261 40.73 6.56 -31.90
C TYR A 261 40.84 6.33 -33.40
#